data_452cd47c77fc406b709f675c05246876
#
_entry.id   452cd47c77fc406b709f675c05246876
#
_cell.length_a   1.000
_cell.length_b   1.000
_cell.length_c   1.000
_cell.angle_alpha   90.00
_cell.angle_beta   90.00
_cell.angle_gamma   90.00
#
_symmetry.space_group_name_H-M   'P 1'
#
loop_
_entity.id
_entity.type
_entity.pdbx_description
1 polymer ?
#
loop_
_entity_poly.entity_id
_entity_poly.type
_entity_poly.pdbx_seq_one_letter_code
_entity_poly.pdbx_strand_id
1 'polypeptide(L)'
;MKKILITGSTGFIGSNLLENLIDRHIIYTTVRSNNLKKINKSKNLRIIHFKNHNELNKKLKKLQLNTVIHCATHYVKNHKFEDIKKIIKANIEFGNILLENLNVMNVKKFINFTTVWENYDGTKNNSFNLYSASKKAFGNFINFY
;
A
#
# COMPACT_ATOMS: atom_id res chain seq x y z
N MET A 1 0.18 1.00 -22.82
CA MET A 1 0.83 0.98 -21.47
C MET A 1 -0.25 1.15 -20.41
N LYS A 2 -0.25 0.35 -19.33
CA LYS A 2 -1.17 0.53 -18.20
C LYS A 2 -0.62 1.57 -17.23
N LYS A 3 -1.50 2.23 -16.49
CA LYS A 3 -1.16 3.12 -15.38
C LYS A 3 -1.36 2.35 -14.08
N ILE A 4 -0.28 2.13 -13.33
CA ILE A 4 -0.26 1.29 -12.14
C ILE A 4 0.21 2.12 -10.94
N LEU A 5 -0.54 2.10 -9.85
CA LEU A 5 -0.08 2.64 -8.57
C LEU A 5 0.57 1.53 -7.75
N ILE A 6 1.83 1.69 -7.38
CA ILE A 6 2.54 0.82 -6.44
C ILE A 6 2.78 1.59 -5.16
N THR A 7 2.20 1.17 -4.06
CA THR A 7 2.51 1.74 -2.75
C THR A 7 3.60 0.93 -2.06
N GLY A 8 4.40 1.57 -1.20
CA GLY A 8 5.51 0.89 -0.53
C GLY A 8 6.69 0.54 -1.45
N SER A 9 6.89 1.30 -2.54
CA SER A 9 7.97 1.11 -3.52
C SER A 9 9.39 1.31 -2.97
N THR A 10 9.55 1.76 -1.75
CA THR A 10 10.85 1.82 -1.05
C THR A 10 11.14 0.57 -0.20
N GLY A 11 10.17 -0.34 -0.07
CA GLY A 11 10.30 -1.64 0.59
C GLY A 11 10.70 -2.74 -0.38
N PHE A 12 11.01 -3.93 0.16
CA PHE A 12 11.53 -5.06 -0.62
C PHE A 12 10.62 -5.46 -1.79
N ILE A 13 9.35 -5.78 -1.53
CA ILE A 13 8.41 -6.20 -2.59
C ILE A 13 8.17 -5.06 -3.58
N GLY A 14 7.86 -3.87 -3.07
CA GLY A 14 7.48 -2.73 -3.90
C GLY A 14 8.61 -2.22 -4.79
N SER A 15 9.88 -2.26 -4.36
CA SER A 15 11.03 -1.88 -5.19
C SER A 15 11.27 -2.87 -6.32
N ASN A 16 11.21 -4.17 -6.04
CA ASN A 16 11.32 -5.20 -7.07
C ASN A 16 10.20 -5.11 -8.13
N LEU A 17 8.96 -4.86 -7.70
CA LEU A 17 7.86 -4.65 -8.63
C LEU A 17 8.04 -3.39 -9.48
N LEU A 18 8.51 -2.30 -8.87
CA LEU A 18 8.80 -1.06 -9.59
C LEU A 18 9.83 -1.30 -10.69
N GLU A 19 10.97 -1.91 -10.37
CA GLU A 19 12.05 -2.21 -11.32
C GLU A 19 11.56 -3.08 -12.48
N ASN A 20 10.79 -4.12 -12.21
CA ASN A 20 10.32 -5.05 -13.23
C ASN A 20 9.17 -4.52 -14.10
N LEU A 21 8.43 -3.50 -13.66
CA LEU A 21 7.26 -3.00 -14.37
C LEU A 21 7.48 -1.64 -15.06
N ILE A 22 8.50 -0.87 -14.66
CA ILE A 22 8.71 0.51 -15.07
C ILE A 22 8.96 0.69 -16.58
N ASP A 23 9.59 -0.27 -17.23
CA ASP A 23 9.90 -0.19 -18.67
C ASP A 23 8.66 -0.43 -19.53
N ARG A 24 7.65 -1.15 -19.01
CA ARG A 24 6.45 -1.56 -19.74
C ARG A 24 5.18 -0.79 -19.38
N HIS A 25 5.20 -0.04 -18.27
CA HIS A 25 4.03 0.64 -17.74
C HIS A 25 4.36 2.03 -17.21
N ILE A 26 3.35 2.90 -17.08
CA ILE A 26 3.47 4.15 -16.32
C ILE A 26 3.21 3.82 -14.86
N ILE A 27 4.21 3.98 -14.02
CA ILE A 27 4.14 3.66 -12.60
C ILE A 27 3.94 4.94 -11.79
N TYR A 28 2.90 4.97 -11.00
CA TYR A 28 2.71 5.92 -9.91
C TYR A 28 3.19 5.29 -8.61
N THR A 29 3.81 6.06 -7.75
CA THR A 29 4.17 5.61 -6.41
C THR A 29 3.94 6.69 -5.37
N THR A 30 3.53 6.28 -4.18
CA THR A 30 3.34 7.18 -3.04
C THR A 30 4.57 7.22 -2.16
N VAL A 31 5.06 8.42 -1.84
CA VAL A 31 6.22 8.61 -0.96
C VAL A 31 5.90 9.66 0.09
N ARG A 32 6.15 9.35 1.36
CA ARG A 32 6.17 10.33 2.43
C ARG A 32 7.45 11.16 2.29
N SER A 33 7.35 12.46 2.44
CA SER A 33 8.26 13.54 2.00
C SER A 33 9.79 13.36 2.13
N ASN A 34 10.30 12.40 2.91
CA ASN A 34 11.73 12.30 3.22
C ASN A 34 12.47 11.09 2.62
N ASN A 35 11.81 10.25 1.79
CA ASN A 35 12.39 8.97 1.34
C ASN A 35 12.69 8.86 -0.16
N LEU A 36 12.94 9.98 -0.84
CA LEU A 36 13.20 10.01 -2.29
C LEU A 36 14.51 9.36 -2.74
N LYS A 37 15.51 9.29 -1.87
CA LYS A 37 16.87 8.81 -2.23
C LYS A 37 16.93 7.34 -2.67
N LYS A 38 15.83 6.58 -2.51
CA LYS A 38 15.77 5.13 -2.80
C LYS A 38 15.07 4.79 -4.12
N ILE A 39 14.67 5.75 -4.92
CA ILE A 39 13.91 5.50 -6.13
C ILE A 39 14.65 6.06 -7.33
N ASN A 40 15.06 5.18 -8.25
CA ASN A 40 15.71 5.58 -9.49
C ASN A 40 14.73 6.38 -10.38
N LYS A 41 15.21 7.45 -10.98
CA LYS A 41 14.42 8.27 -11.90
C LYS A 41 14.15 7.49 -13.21
N SER A 42 12.93 7.55 -13.69
CA SER A 42 12.52 7.02 -15.00
C SER A 42 11.49 7.95 -15.64
N LYS A 43 11.49 8.03 -16.97
CA LYS A 43 10.47 8.76 -17.74
C LYS A 43 9.04 8.25 -17.50
N ASN A 44 8.92 6.98 -17.11
CA ASN A 44 7.65 6.31 -16.84
C ASN A 44 7.23 6.39 -15.36
N LEU A 45 8.05 6.99 -14.48
CA LEU A 45 7.76 7.10 -13.04
C LEU A 45 7.07 8.44 -12.71
N ARG A 46 6.04 8.36 -11.89
CA ARG A 46 5.30 9.50 -11.34
C ARG A 46 5.24 9.36 -9.82
N ILE A 47 5.85 10.28 -9.09
CA ILE A 47 5.92 10.24 -7.63
C ILE A 47 4.84 11.13 -7.03
N ILE A 48 4.02 10.56 -6.17
CA ILE A 48 2.97 11.24 -5.41
C ILE A 48 3.51 11.49 -4.01
N HIS A 49 3.99 12.71 -3.80
CA HIS A 49 4.38 13.15 -2.45
C HIS A 49 3.16 13.50 -1.63
N PHE A 50 3.15 13.15 -0.34
CA PHE A 50 2.11 13.58 0.59
C PHE A 50 2.65 13.71 2.02
N LYS A 51 2.14 14.69 2.75
CA LYS A 51 2.49 14.96 4.15
C LYS A 51 1.51 14.28 5.13
N ASN A 52 0.25 14.18 4.72
CA ASN A 52 -0.82 13.57 5.52
C ASN A 52 -1.87 12.91 4.61
N HIS A 53 -2.78 12.16 5.22
CA HIS A 53 -3.80 11.38 4.51
C HIS A 53 -4.82 12.25 3.75
N ASN A 54 -5.13 13.45 4.24
CA ASN A 54 -6.01 14.38 3.52
C ASN A 54 -5.39 14.85 2.21
N GLU A 55 -4.09 15.16 2.22
CA GLU A 55 -3.37 15.53 0.99
C GLU A 55 -3.30 14.36 0.02
N LEU A 56 -3.02 13.15 0.53
CA LEU A 56 -3.03 11.93 -0.29
C LEU A 56 -4.39 11.75 -0.97
N ASN A 57 -5.49 11.80 -0.22
CA ASN A 57 -6.83 11.67 -0.74
C ASN A 57 -7.13 12.68 -1.87
N LYS A 58 -6.77 13.96 -1.67
CA LYS A 58 -6.93 15.00 -2.71
C LYS A 58 -6.13 14.70 -3.98
N LYS A 59 -4.93 14.14 -3.85
CA LYS A 59 -4.07 13.78 -4.99
C LYS A 59 -4.57 12.55 -5.72
N LEU A 60 -5.04 11.53 -5.00
CA LEU A 60 -5.60 10.31 -5.59
C LEU A 60 -6.82 10.61 -6.47
N LYS A 61 -7.72 11.48 -6.04
CA LYS A 61 -8.92 11.89 -6.80
C LYS A 61 -8.63 12.49 -8.17
N LYS A 62 -7.40 12.93 -8.43
CA LYS A 62 -6.96 13.50 -9.72
C LYS A 62 -6.36 12.48 -10.67
N LEU A 63 -6.23 11.23 -10.24
CA LEU A 63 -5.58 10.18 -11.02
C LEU A 63 -6.60 9.33 -11.79
N GLN A 64 -6.13 8.78 -12.91
CA GLN A 64 -6.81 7.73 -13.65
C GLN A 64 -5.85 6.54 -13.76
N LEU A 65 -6.20 5.42 -13.15
CA LEU A 65 -5.34 4.27 -12.98
C LEU A 65 -6.04 2.99 -13.45
N ASN A 66 -5.27 2.01 -13.91
CA ASN A 66 -5.81 0.69 -14.26
C ASN A 66 -5.73 -0.28 -13.06
N THR A 67 -4.63 -0.19 -12.29
CA THR A 67 -4.32 -1.14 -11.23
C THR A 67 -3.70 -0.44 -10.04
N VAL A 68 -4.05 -0.90 -8.84
CA VAL A 68 -3.35 -0.55 -7.59
C VAL A 68 -2.71 -1.81 -7.04
N ILE A 69 -1.40 -1.73 -6.72
CA ILE A 69 -0.64 -2.79 -6.05
C ILE A 69 -0.23 -2.24 -4.68
N HIS A 70 -0.85 -2.75 -3.63
CA HIS A 70 -0.69 -2.24 -2.27
C HIS A 70 0.34 -3.06 -1.50
N CYS A 71 1.62 -2.58 -1.49
CA CYS A 71 2.72 -3.19 -0.73
C CYS A 71 3.08 -2.40 0.53
N ALA A 72 2.56 -1.17 0.69
CA ALA A 72 2.87 -0.36 1.86
C ALA A 72 2.38 -1.03 3.14
N THR A 73 3.27 -1.19 4.11
CA THR A 73 2.97 -1.76 5.41
C THR A 73 3.96 -1.27 6.46
N HIS A 74 3.58 -1.34 7.72
CA HIS A 74 4.46 -1.17 8.86
C HIS A 74 4.54 -2.49 9.63
N TYR A 75 5.69 -3.15 9.53
CA TYR A 75 5.95 -4.43 10.19
C TYR A 75 6.72 -4.24 11.49
N VAL A 76 6.20 -4.80 12.57
CA VAL A 76 6.89 -4.96 13.86
C VAL A 76 6.55 -6.34 14.39
N LYS A 77 7.58 -7.17 14.67
CA LYS A 77 7.38 -8.53 15.21
C LYS A 77 6.78 -8.49 16.61
N ASN A 78 7.44 -7.79 17.50
CA ASN A 78 7.05 -7.61 18.90
C ASN A 78 6.77 -6.12 19.13
N HIS A 79 5.53 -5.71 18.96
CA HIS A 79 5.14 -4.31 19.05
C HIS A 79 5.15 -3.82 20.51
N LYS A 80 5.47 -2.53 20.68
CA LYS A 80 5.26 -1.78 21.91
C LYS A 80 4.03 -0.88 21.76
N PHE A 81 3.60 -0.25 22.85
CA PHE A 81 2.45 0.65 22.83
C PHE A 81 2.57 1.74 21.76
N GLU A 82 3.75 2.33 21.60
CA GLU A 82 4.02 3.39 20.62
C GLU A 82 3.90 2.93 19.16
N ASP A 83 3.96 1.64 18.89
CA ASP A 83 3.85 1.07 17.56
C ASP A 83 2.41 0.87 17.11
N ILE A 84 1.46 0.77 18.05
CA ILE A 84 0.04 0.53 17.76
C ILE A 84 -0.49 1.56 16.75
N LYS A 85 -0.31 2.85 17.06
CA LYS A 85 -0.77 3.93 16.18
C LYS A 85 -0.12 3.89 14.79
N LYS A 86 1.17 3.53 14.71
CA LYS A 86 1.92 3.43 13.44
C LYS A 86 1.40 2.27 12.60
N ILE A 87 1.15 1.10 13.24
CA ILE A 87 0.62 -0.10 12.59
C ILE A 87 -0.78 0.20 12.03
N ILE A 88 -1.70 0.72 12.84
CA ILE A 88 -3.07 1.03 12.42
C ILE A 88 -3.07 2.06 11.28
N LYS A 89 -2.29 3.12 11.42
CA LYS A 89 -2.19 4.18 10.40
C LYS A 89 -1.65 3.67 9.07
N ALA A 90 -0.65 2.79 9.09
CA ALA A 90 0.01 2.29 7.89
C ALA A 90 -0.74 1.12 7.24
N ASN A 91 -1.26 0.19 8.04
CA ASN A 91 -1.78 -1.08 7.54
C ASN A 91 -3.31 -1.07 7.33
N ILE A 92 -4.02 -0.14 7.97
CA ILE A 92 -5.49 -0.03 7.87
C ILE A 92 -5.89 1.32 7.26
N GLU A 93 -5.61 2.44 7.92
CA GLU A 93 -6.08 3.76 7.50
C GLU A 93 -5.60 4.13 6.08
N PHE A 94 -4.29 3.95 5.81
CA PHE A 94 -3.72 4.24 4.50
C PHE A 94 -4.35 3.39 3.39
N GLY A 95 -4.55 2.09 3.64
CA GLY A 95 -5.20 1.19 2.70
C GLY A 95 -6.65 1.58 2.41
N ASN A 96 -7.42 1.96 3.44
CA ASN A 96 -8.82 2.40 3.27
C ASN A 96 -8.93 3.67 2.42
N ILE A 97 -7.96 4.60 2.52
CA ILE A 97 -7.93 5.78 1.63
C ILE A 97 -7.77 5.35 0.16
N LEU A 98 -6.99 4.31 -0.12
CA LEU A 98 -6.89 3.79 -1.48
C LEU A 98 -8.21 3.18 -1.94
N LEU A 99 -8.83 2.34 -1.11
CA LEU A 99 -10.10 1.66 -1.41
C LEU A 99 -11.21 2.68 -1.71
N GLU A 100 -11.36 3.70 -0.86
CA GLU A 100 -12.34 4.78 -1.03
C GLU A 100 -12.21 5.53 -2.37
N ASN A 101 -11.01 5.56 -2.95
CA ASN A 101 -10.77 6.25 -4.20
C ASN A 101 -10.76 5.35 -5.45
N LEU A 102 -10.98 4.03 -5.33
CA LEU A 102 -10.87 3.10 -6.47
C LEU A 102 -11.79 3.50 -7.62
N ASN A 103 -13.05 3.82 -7.34
CA ASN A 103 -14.03 4.20 -8.35
C ASN A 103 -13.65 5.52 -9.04
N VAL A 104 -13.28 6.55 -8.29
CA VAL A 104 -12.87 7.86 -8.81
C VAL A 104 -11.61 7.73 -9.68
N MET A 105 -10.66 6.89 -9.29
CA MET A 105 -9.46 6.59 -10.05
C MET A 105 -9.70 5.66 -11.24
N ASN A 106 -10.91 5.09 -11.41
CA ASN A 106 -11.28 4.11 -12.43
C ASN A 106 -10.43 2.82 -12.37
N VAL A 107 -10.08 2.38 -11.17
CA VAL A 107 -9.26 1.19 -10.93
C VAL A 107 -10.07 -0.07 -11.24
N LYS A 108 -9.50 -0.98 -12.03
CA LYS A 108 -10.12 -2.27 -12.39
C LYS A 108 -9.53 -3.44 -11.60
N LYS A 109 -8.36 -3.26 -10.98
CA LYS A 109 -7.69 -4.32 -10.22
C LYS A 109 -6.98 -3.75 -9.01
N PHE A 110 -7.32 -4.27 -7.83
CA PHE A 110 -6.62 -4.00 -6.58
C PHE A 110 -5.91 -5.28 -6.13
N ILE A 111 -4.58 -5.20 -5.92
CA ILE A 111 -3.77 -6.32 -5.45
C ILE A 111 -3.23 -5.95 -4.07
N ASN A 112 -3.52 -6.77 -3.09
CA ASN A 112 -3.05 -6.62 -1.72
C ASN A 112 -2.14 -7.80 -1.34
N PHE A 113 -1.07 -7.51 -0.62
CA PHE A 113 -0.19 -8.53 -0.05
C PHE A 113 -0.65 -8.84 1.38
N THR A 114 -0.94 -10.11 1.63
CA THR A 114 -1.31 -10.65 2.94
C THR A 114 -0.12 -11.33 3.62
N THR A 115 -0.33 -12.05 4.69
CA THR A 115 0.70 -12.84 5.36
C THR A 115 0.10 -14.17 5.85
N VAL A 116 0.90 -15.23 5.79
CA VAL A 116 0.52 -16.54 6.34
C VAL A 116 0.23 -16.47 7.85
N TRP A 117 0.77 -15.48 8.55
CA TRP A 117 0.56 -15.27 9.98
C TRP A 117 -0.82 -14.73 10.36
N GLU A 118 -1.69 -14.46 9.40
CA GLU A 118 -3.11 -14.11 9.66
C GLU A 118 -3.89 -15.29 10.26
N ASN A 119 -3.44 -16.52 9.95
CA ASN A 119 -3.97 -17.75 10.50
C ASN A 119 -2.77 -18.58 11.00
N TYR A 120 -2.17 -18.13 12.12
CA TYR A 120 -1.02 -18.79 12.72
C TYR A 120 -1.38 -20.23 13.10
N ASP A 121 -0.44 -21.17 12.93
CA ASP A 121 -0.62 -22.62 13.15
C ASP A 121 -1.80 -23.27 12.38
N GLY A 122 -2.30 -22.63 11.32
CA GLY A 122 -3.45 -23.09 10.55
C GLY A 122 -4.81 -22.83 11.22
N THR A 123 -4.83 -22.26 12.42
CA THR A 123 -6.08 -21.95 13.14
C THR A 123 -6.69 -20.66 12.62
N LYS A 124 -7.96 -20.75 12.17
CA LYS A 124 -8.72 -19.60 11.70
C LYS A 124 -8.86 -18.55 12.82
N ASN A 125 -8.60 -17.30 12.46
CA ASN A 125 -8.66 -16.15 13.38
C ASN A 125 -7.60 -16.10 14.48
N ASN A 126 -6.55 -16.93 14.41
CA ASN A 126 -5.41 -16.90 15.31
C ASN A 126 -4.25 -16.13 14.64
N SER A 127 -4.20 -14.81 14.78
CA SER A 127 -3.13 -14.00 14.23
C SER A 127 -1.90 -14.00 15.15
N PHE A 128 -0.72 -14.23 14.59
CA PHE A 128 0.55 -14.36 15.34
C PHE A 128 0.92 -13.11 16.14
N ASN A 129 0.62 -11.92 15.62
CA ASN A 129 0.95 -10.64 16.25
C ASN A 129 0.04 -9.51 15.74
N LEU A 130 0.19 -8.31 16.31
CA LEU A 130 -0.62 -7.15 15.91
C LEU A 130 -0.48 -6.79 14.42
N TYR A 131 0.71 -6.98 13.84
CA TYR A 131 0.91 -6.79 12.41
C TYR A 131 0.01 -7.70 11.58
N SER A 132 0.04 -9.00 11.83
CA SER A 132 -0.79 -9.97 11.08
C SER A 132 -2.28 -9.76 11.34
N ALA A 133 -2.68 -9.42 12.58
CA ALA A 133 -4.04 -9.03 12.89
C ALA A 133 -4.50 -7.80 12.10
N SER A 134 -3.62 -6.78 11.95
CA SER A 134 -3.93 -5.59 11.15
C SER A 134 -4.06 -5.91 9.65
N LYS A 135 -3.27 -6.83 9.12
CA LYS A 135 -3.38 -7.30 7.73
C LYS A 135 -4.69 -8.04 7.48
N LYS A 136 -5.08 -8.90 8.40
CA LYS A 136 -6.37 -9.60 8.35
C LYS A 136 -7.55 -8.65 8.44
N ALA A 137 -7.51 -7.69 9.36
CA ALA A 137 -8.53 -6.65 9.48
C ALA A 137 -8.67 -5.85 8.17
N PHE A 138 -7.56 -5.49 7.53
CA PHE A 138 -7.59 -4.81 6.25
C PHE A 138 -8.21 -5.66 5.13
N GLY A 139 -8.01 -6.98 5.14
CA GLY A 139 -8.70 -7.92 4.24
C GLY A 139 -10.23 -7.82 4.34
N ASN A 140 -10.77 -7.64 5.55
CA ASN A 140 -12.22 -7.43 5.75
C ASN A 140 -12.71 -6.11 5.12
N PHE A 141 -11.91 -5.03 5.18
CA PHE A 141 -12.25 -3.79 4.48
C PHE A 141 -12.24 -3.96 2.97
N ILE A 142 -11.28 -4.71 2.40
CA ILE A 142 -11.26 -5.00 0.96
C ILE A 142 -12.55 -5.71 0.52
N ASN A 143 -13.10 -6.60 1.32
CA ASN A 143 -14.33 -7.32 1.02
C ASN A 143 -15.58 -6.44 1.06
N PHE A 144 -15.51 -5.28 1.72
CA PHE A 144 -16.60 -4.30 1.75
C PHE A 144 -16.66 -3.46 0.48
N TYR A 145 -15.51 -3.14 -0.14
CA TYR A 145 -15.42 -2.33 -1.36
C TYR A 145 -15.52 -3.17 -2.65
#